data_7823eacae31b280ce960e5522e2cf22c
#
_entry.id   7823eacae31b280ce960e5522e2cf22c
#
_cell.length_a   1.000
_cell.length_b   1.000
_cell.length_c   1.000
_cell.angle_alpha   90.00
_cell.angle_beta   90.00
_cell.angle_gamma   90.00
#
_symmetry.space_group_name_H-M   'P 1'
#
loop_
_entity.id
_entity.type
_entity.pdbx_description
1 polymer ?
#
loop_
_entity_poly.entity_id
_entity_poly.type
_entity_poly.pdbx_seq_one_letter_code
_entity_poly.pdbx_strand_id
1 'polypeptide(L)'
;GKMEKVYLTKLAPNCGCAAKVGPGTLAGVLCGLPKFQDPHLLVGTETSDDAAVYKISDELAMIQTLDFFTPVADDPYDFGQIAAANALSDVYAMGGEPKTALNIVAFPKDMDTAILGEILKGGADKVLEAGAVLAGGHTIQDDTPKYGLSVTGFVHPDKFWKNYGAQ
;
A
#
# COMPACT_ATOMS: atom_id res chain seq x y z
N GLY A 1 -21.24 -7.28 -18.15
CA GLY A 1 -22.38 -8.08 -18.30
C GLY A 1 -22.23 -9.52 -17.86
N LYS A 2 -23.25 -10.28 -18.08
CA LYS A 2 -23.28 -11.67 -17.64
C LYS A 2 -22.22 -12.52 -18.32
N MET A 3 -21.93 -12.24 -19.57
CA MET A 3 -20.92 -12.99 -20.31
C MET A 3 -19.53 -12.79 -19.72
N GLU A 4 -19.29 -11.61 -19.21
CA GLU A 4 -17.98 -11.29 -18.63
C GLU A 4 -17.66 -12.17 -17.44
N LYS A 5 -18.66 -12.46 -16.62
CA LYS A 5 -18.45 -13.34 -15.47
C LYS A 5 -18.01 -14.73 -15.90
N VAL A 6 -18.65 -15.26 -16.95
CA VAL A 6 -18.33 -16.60 -17.44
C VAL A 6 -16.92 -16.63 -18.00
N TYR A 7 -16.56 -15.60 -18.76
CA TYR A 7 -15.23 -15.53 -19.32
C TYR A 7 -14.16 -15.32 -18.26
N LEU A 8 -14.43 -14.49 -17.28
CA LEU A 8 -13.47 -14.22 -16.23
C LEU A 8 -13.08 -15.47 -15.46
N THR A 9 -14.03 -16.35 -15.19
CA THR A 9 -13.71 -17.59 -14.52
C THR A 9 -12.86 -18.54 -15.38
N LYS A 10 -13.05 -18.48 -16.70
CA LYS A 10 -12.28 -19.31 -17.62
C LYS A 10 -10.93 -18.73 -17.97
N LEU A 11 -10.79 -17.43 -17.80
CA LEU A 11 -9.57 -16.72 -18.10
C LEU A 11 -8.62 -16.68 -16.92
N ALA A 12 -8.86 -17.50 -15.91
CA ALA A 12 -7.92 -17.63 -14.81
C ALA A 12 -6.55 -17.83 -15.41
N PRO A 13 -5.58 -17.02 -15.02
CA PRO A 13 -4.30 -17.03 -15.68
C PRO A 13 -3.63 -18.37 -15.59
N ASN A 14 -2.96 -18.69 -16.63
CA ASN A 14 -2.36 -19.99 -16.74
C ASN A 14 -0.95 -19.85 -17.24
N CYS A 15 -0.17 -19.09 -16.53
CA CYS A 15 1.22 -18.86 -16.90
C CYS A 15 2.17 -19.82 -16.22
N GLY A 16 1.66 -20.86 -15.65
CA GLY A 16 2.47 -21.86 -14.99
C GLY A 16 2.98 -21.49 -13.63
N CYS A 17 2.73 -20.26 -13.22
CA CYS A 17 3.22 -19.78 -11.92
C CYS A 17 2.32 -20.19 -10.79
N ALA A 18 1.08 -20.51 -11.07
CA ALA A 18 0.15 -20.68 -9.99
C ALA A 18 -1.03 -21.55 -10.38
N ALA A 19 -1.28 -22.49 -9.56
CA ALA A 19 -2.53 -23.21 -9.56
C ALA A 19 -3.11 -23.16 -8.17
N LYS A 20 -2.67 -22.20 -7.36
CA LYS A 20 -3.03 -22.12 -5.96
C LYS A 20 -3.96 -20.95 -5.70
N VAL A 21 -4.73 -21.08 -4.63
CA VAL A 21 -5.61 -19.98 -4.20
C VAL A 21 -4.81 -18.95 -3.42
N GLY A 22 -5.41 -17.77 -3.24
CA GLY A 22 -4.79 -16.70 -2.49
C GLY A 22 -3.58 -16.13 -3.19
N PRO A 23 -2.43 -16.01 -2.51
CA PRO A 23 -1.22 -15.44 -3.11
C PRO A 23 -0.81 -16.13 -4.40
N GLY A 24 -1.01 -17.45 -4.48
CA GLY A 24 -0.70 -18.19 -5.69
C GLY A 24 -1.59 -17.78 -6.86
N THR A 25 -2.87 -17.52 -6.60
CA THR A 25 -3.79 -17.06 -7.63
C THR A 25 -3.40 -15.69 -8.15
N LEU A 26 -3.06 -14.78 -7.25
CA LEU A 26 -2.60 -13.46 -7.62
C LEU A 26 -1.31 -13.53 -8.44
N ALA A 27 -0.36 -14.34 -8.00
CA ALA A 27 0.88 -14.54 -8.73
C ALA A 27 0.62 -15.02 -10.15
N GLY A 28 -0.36 -15.90 -10.33
CA GLY A 28 -0.75 -16.38 -11.65
C GLY A 28 -1.30 -15.26 -12.52
N VAL A 29 -2.11 -14.38 -11.97
CA VAL A 29 -2.62 -13.23 -12.70
C VAL A 29 -1.48 -12.28 -13.09
N LEU A 30 -0.62 -11.95 -12.14
CA LEU A 30 0.48 -11.03 -12.38
C LEU A 30 1.48 -11.57 -13.41
N CYS A 31 1.62 -12.87 -13.47
CA CYS A 31 2.50 -13.54 -14.40
C CYS A 31 2.15 -13.23 -15.86
N GLY A 32 0.87 -12.94 -16.14
CA GLY A 32 0.41 -12.61 -17.50
C GLY A 32 0.58 -11.14 -17.88
N LEU A 33 1.06 -10.31 -16.97
CA LEU A 33 1.23 -8.88 -17.25
C LEU A 33 2.56 -8.60 -17.94
N PRO A 34 2.65 -7.47 -18.65
CA PRO A 34 3.93 -7.04 -19.19
C PRO A 34 4.97 -6.93 -18.08
N LYS A 35 6.19 -7.27 -18.40
CA LYS A 35 7.29 -7.14 -17.46
C LYS A 35 8.00 -5.82 -17.69
N PHE A 36 8.21 -5.11 -16.61
CA PHE A 36 8.87 -3.81 -16.65
C PHE A 36 10.30 -3.97 -16.17
N GLN A 37 11.22 -3.44 -16.95
CA GLN A 37 12.64 -3.47 -16.61
C GLN A 37 13.18 -2.07 -16.60
N ASP A 38 13.63 -1.65 -15.42
CA ASP A 38 14.22 -0.34 -15.22
C ASP A 38 15.33 -0.52 -14.20
N PRO A 39 16.59 -0.21 -14.54
CA PRO A 39 17.68 -0.38 -13.59
C PRO A 39 17.56 0.50 -12.36
N HIS A 40 16.72 1.55 -12.40
CA HIS A 40 16.48 2.40 -11.24
C HIS A 40 15.45 1.80 -10.29
N LEU A 41 14.70 0.80 -10.71
CA LEU A 41 13.75 0.13 -9.84
C LEU A 41 14.51 -0.89 -8.99
N LEU A 42 14.73 -0.55 -7.72
CA LEU A 42 15.51 -1.38 -6.80
C LEU A 42 14.66 -2.47 -6.17
N VAL A 43 13.39 -2.17 -5.90
CA VAL A 43 12.41 -3.14 -5.39
C VAL A 43 11.07 -2.86 -6.06
N GLY A 44 10.49 -3.90 -6.62
CA GLY A 44 9.20 -3.80 -7.29
C GLY A 44 8.35 -5.03 -7.06
N THR A 45 7.39 -5.25 -7.93
CA THR A 45 6.39 -6.31 -7.79
C THR A 45 6.98 -7.71 -7.73
N GLU A 46 8.18 -7.91 -8.21
CA GLU A 46 8.80 -9.23 -8.23
C GLU A 46 9.30 -9.67 -6.86
N THR A 47 9.65 -8.71 -6.01
CA THR A 47 10.33 -9.00 -4.76
C THR A 47 9.67 -8.40 -3.54
N SER A 48 8.66 -7.54 -3.73
CA SER A 48 8.00 -6.88 -2.63
C SER A 48 6.51 -6.85 -2.86
N ASP A 49 5.77 -6.94 -1.78
CA ASP A 49 4.32 -6.96 -1.81
C ASP A 49 3.73 -5.56 -1.69
N ASP A 50 4.27 -4.74 -0.80
CA ASP A 50 3.62 -3.50 -0.41
C ASP A 50 4.44 -2.25 -0.68
N ALA A 51 5.63 -2.39 -1.21
CA ALA A 51 6.51 -1.24 -1.40
C ALA A 51 7.27 -1.34 -2.72
N ALA A 52 7.55 -0.19 -3.30
CA ALA A 52 8.46 -0.05 -4.41
C ALA A 52 9.56 0.92 -4.01
N VAL A 53 10.77 0.69 -4.49
CA VAL A 53 11.89 1.58 -4.24
C VAL A 53 12.52 1.93 -5.57
N TYR A 54 12.55 3.22 -5.86
CA TYR A 54 13.01 3.72 -7.15
C TYR A 54 14.16 4.71 -6.96
N LYS A 55 15.27 4.44 -7.59
CA LYS A 55 16.46 5.30 -7.50
C LYS A 55 16.25 6.56 -8.33
N ILE A 56 16.29 7.70 -7.68
CA ILE A 56 16.16 9.01 -8.33
C ILE A 56 17.55 9.52 -8.75
N SER A 57 18.52 9.35 -7.88
CA SER A 57 19.91 9.76 -8.12
C SER A 57 20.83 8.84 -7.35
N ASP A 58 22.12 9.08 -7.44
CA ASP A 58 23.09 8.29 -6.68
C ASP A 58 22.94 8.43 -5.18
N GLU A 59 22.29 9.51 -4.73
CA GLU A 59 22.14 9.80 -3.32
C GLU A 59 20.71 9.65 -2.81
N LEU A 60 19.76 9.46 -3.70
CA LEU A 60 18.35 9.47 -3.32
C LEU A 60 17.56 8.35 -3.99
N ALA A 61 16.85 7.58 -3.17
CA ALA A 61 15.84 6.65 -3.65
C ALA A 61 14.49 6.99 -3.03
N MET A 62 13.45 6.81 -3.80
CA MET A 62 12.07 7.04 -3.37
C MET A 62 11.43 5.71 -3.00
N ILE A 63 10.75 5.72 -1.87
CA ILE A 63 9.97 4.58 -1.41
C ILE A 63 8.50 4.93 -1.53
N GLN A 64 7.74 4.07 -2.18
CA GLN A 64 6.29 4.20 -2.26
C GLN A 64 5.65 2.97 -1.63
N THR A 65 4.69 3.19 -0.75
CA THR A 65 3.94 2.12 -0.10
C THR A 65 2.46 2.38 -0.24
N LEU A 66 1.70 1.31 -0.19
CA LEU A 66 0.25 1.37 -0.28
C LEU A 66 -0.31 0.27 0.61
N ASP A 67 -1.14 0.65 1.58
CA ASP A 67 -1.74 -0.32 2.48
C ASP A 67 -3.05 0.18 3.02
N PHE A 68 -4.09 -0.61 2.89
CA PHE A 68 -5.40 -0.29 3.45
C PHE A 68 -6.16 -1.58 3.72
N PHE A 69 -7.06 -1.54 4.69
CA PHE A 69 -7.82 -2.71 5.07
C PHE A 69 -9.11 -2.33 5.79
N THR A 70 -9.93 -3.34 6.02
CA THR A 70 -11.17 -3.20 6.79
C THR A 70 -10.84 -3.03 8.27
N PRO A 71 -11.78 -2.55 9.09
CA PRO A 71 -11.52 -2.28 10.50
C PRO A 71 -10.97 -3.49 11.25
N VAL A 72 -9.89 -3.28 11.97
CA VAL A 72 -9.23 -4.27 12.82
C VAL A 72 -9.37 -3.93 14.29
N ALA A 73 -10.03 -2.81 14.60
CA ALA A 73 -10.30 -2.36 15.95
C ALA A 73 -11.70 -1.75 15.97
N ASP A 74 -12.37 -1.85 17.10
CA ASP A 74 -13.72 -1.30 17.24
C ASP A 74 -13.72 0.22 17.39
N ASP A 75 -12.72 0.75 18.06
CA ASP A 75 -12.60 2.20 18.21
C ASP A 75 -12.10 2.84 16.92
N PRO A 76 -12.84 3.80 16.34
CA PRO A 76 -12.45 4.42 15.07
C PRO A 76 -11.08 5.10 15.11
N TYR A 77 -10.79 5.81 16.18
CA TYR A 77 -9.51 6.47 16.32
C TYR A 77 -8.36 5.46 16.34
N ASP A 78 -8.51 4.39 17.09
CA ASP A 78 -7.51 3.32 17.17
C ASP A 78 -7.32 2.65 15.82
N PHE A 79 -8.41 2.39 15.12
CA PHE A 79 -8.32 1.83 13.77
C PHE A 79 -7.49 2.74 12.86
N GLY A 80 -7.75 4.04 12.89
CA GLY A 80 -6.98 5.01 12.11
C GLY A 80 -5.49 4.97 12.45
N GLN A 81 -5.16 4.91 13.73
CA GLN A 81 -3.78 4.85 14.17
C GLN A 81 -3.08 3.57 13.71
N ILE A 82 -3.75 2.43 13.85
CA ILE A 82 -3.18 1.13 13.46
C ILE A 82 -2.93 1.09 11.95
N ALA A 83 -3.90 1.52 11.16
CA ALA A 83 -3.76 1.52 9.72
C ALA A 83 -2.60 2.42 9.26
N ALA A 84 -2.51 3.61 9.82
CA ALA A 84 -1.43 4.54 9.49
C ALA A 84 -0.07 4.00 9.92
N ALA A 85 0.02 3.47 11.13
CA ALA A 85 1.27 2.92 11.64
C ALA A 85 1.76 1.77 10.74
N ASN A 86 0.84 0.94 10.28
CA ASN A 86 1.19 -0.17 9.40
C ASN A 86 1.76 0.32 8.06
N ALA A 87 1.13 1.32 7.46
CA ALA A 87 1.62 1.89 6.20
C ALA A 87 2.96 2.58 6.37
N LEU A 88 3.15 3.31 7.47
CA LEU A 88 4.40 4.00 7.74
C LEU A 88 5.54 3.01 8.01
N SER A 89 5.24 1.88 8.64
CA SER A 89 6.25 0.89 8.98
C SER A 89 6.95 0.31 7.76
N ASP A 90 6.27 0.24 6.63
CA ASP A 90 6.87 -0.26 5.41
C ASP A 90 8.02 0.63 4.94
N VAL A 91 7.88 1.94 5.12
CA VAL A 91 8.95 2.88 4.78
C VAL A 91 10.14 2.70 5.73
N TYR A 92 9.87 2.58 7.03
CA TYR A 92 10.93 2.36 8.00
C TYR A 92 11.67 1.05 7.76
N ALA A 93 10.94 0.01 7.36
CA ALA A 93 11.55 -1.28 7.06
C ALA A 93 12.58 -1.20 5.93
N MET A 94 12.41 -0.26 5.02
CA MET A 94 13.36 -0.03 3.92
C MET A 94 14.52 0.89 4.33
N GLY A 95 14.57 1.31 5.59
CA GLY A 95 15.60 2.21 6.09
C GLY A 95 15.31 3.67 5.79
N GLY A 96 14.11 3.98 5.32
CA GLY A 96 13.75 5.32 4.88
C GLY A 96 13.00 6.13 5.91
N GLU A 97 12.70 7.35 5.52
CA GLU A 97 11.90 8.28 6.31
C GLU A 97 10.64 8.67 5.54
N PRO A 98 9.45 8.49 6.13
CA PRO A 98 8.21 8.96 5.50
C PRO A 98 8.23 10.47 5.34
N LYS A 99 7.75 10.96 4.19
CA LYS A 99 7.68 12.40 3.93
C LYS A 99 6.26 12.86 3.64
N THR A 100 5.51 12.13 2.84
CA THR A 100 4.13 12.48 2.54
C THR A 100 3.24 11.26 2.63
N ALA A 101 1.97 11.49 2.95
CA ALA A 101 0.97 10.44 2.98
C ALA A 101 -0.32 10.95 2.36
N LEU A 102 -1.03 10.02 1.73
CA LEU A 102 -2.36 10.26 1.17
C LEU A 102 -3.32 9.27 1.82
N ASN A 103 -4.49 9.76 2.23
CA ASN A 103 -5.55 8.89 2.76
C ASN A 103 -6.18 8.06 1.64
N ILE A 104 -6.45 6.81 1.95
CA ILE A 104 -7.27 5.93 1.12
C ILE A 104 -8.48 5.57 1.97
N VAL A 105 -9.66 5.97 1.52
CA VAL A 105 -10.88 5.84 2.32
C VAL A 105 -12.01 5.24 1.49
N ALA A 106 -12.64 4.21 2.02
CA ALA A 106 -13.94 3.75 1.56
C ALA A 106 -14.87 3.77 2.75
N PHE A 107 -16.05 4.35 2.60
CA PHE A 107 -16.93 4.58 3.74
C PHE A 107 -18.39 4.42 3.35
N PRO A 108 -19.20 3.71 4.19
CA PRO A 108 -20.62 3.54 3.90
C PRO A 108 -21.36 4.87 3.89
N LYS A 109 -22.28 4.97 2.95
CA LYS A 109 -23.07 6.19 2.77
C LYS A 109 -23.83 6.60 4.02
N ASP A 110 -24.37 5.62 4.73
CA ASP A 110 -25.29 5.87 5.85
C ASP A 110 -24.60 5.91 7.21
N MET A 111 -23.29 5.75 7.26
CA MET A 111 -22.57 5.83 8.52
C MET A 111 -22.36 7.28 8.94
N ASP A 112 -22.34 7.48 10.24
CA ASP A 112 -22.09 8.80 10.83
C ASP A 112 -20.70 9.29 10.43
N THR A 113 -20.66 10.49 9.87
CA THR A 113 -19.39 11.10 9.45
C THR A 113 -18.46 11.38 10.63
N ALA A 114 -18.98 11.45 11.86
CA ALA A 114 -18.13 11.59 13.04
C ALA A 114 -17.21 10.37 13.21
N ILE A 115 -17.68 9.20 12.82
CA ILE A 115 -16.87 7.98 12.86
C ILE A 115 -15.70 8.11 11.86
N LEU A 116 -16.00 8.55 10.66
CA LEU A 116 -14.97 8.79 9.66
C LEU A 116 -13.96 9.83 10.16
N GLY A 117 -14.45 10.91 10.77
CA GLY A 117 -13.59 11.93 11.34
C GLY A 117 -12.61 11.39 12.36
N GLU A 118 -13.04 10.46 13.22
CA GLU A 118 -12.15 9.86 14.20
C GLU A 118 -11.12 8.93 13.56
N ILE A 119 -11.49 8.18 12.54
CA ILE A 119 -10.55 7.36 11.80
C ILE A 119 -9.46 8.23 11.17
N LEU A 120 -9.87 9.29 10.49
CA LEU A 120 -8.93 10.19 9.81
C LEU A 120 -8.03 10.91 10.82
N LYS A 121 -8.57 11.26 11.99
CA LYS A 121 -7.78 11.90 13.04
C LYS A 121 -6.71 10.95 13.55
N GLY A 122 -7.06 9.69 13.79
CA GLY A 122 -6.09 8.69 14.22
C GLY A 122 -4.95 8.54 13.23
N GLY A 123 -5.30 8.48 11.94
CA GLY A 123 -4.30 8.41 10.89
C GLY A 123 -3.42 9.66 10.82
N ALA A 124 -4.05 10.83 10.89
CA ALA A 124 -3.33 12.10 10.84
C ALA A 124 -2.36 12.26 12.01
N ASP A 125 -2.77 11.86 13.21
CA ASP A 125 -1.91 11.94 14.39
C ASP A 125 -0.66 11.06 14.22
N LYS A 126 -0.80 9.89 13.62
CA LYS A 126 0.34 9.02 13.35
C LYS A 126 1.28 9.59 12.29
N VAL A 127 0.72 10.19 11.26
CA VAL A 127 1.52 10.85 10.22
C VAL A 127 2.31 12.01 10.84
N LEU A 128 1.67 12.79 11.69
CA LEU A 128 2.33 13.90 12.39
C LEU A 128 3.45 13.39 13.29
N GLU A 129 3.19 12.33 14.03
CA GLU A 129 4.19 11.71 14.91
C GLU A 129 5.42 11.23 14.12
N ALA A 130 5.21 10.75 12.91
CA ALA A 130 6.29 10.31 12.03
C ALA A 130 7.07 11.47 11.41
N GLY A 131 6.64 12.70 11.61
CA GLY A 131 7.28 13.86 10.99
C GLY A 131 6.96 14.02 9.52
N ALA A 132 5.93 13.33 9.04
CA ALA A 132 5.50 13.43 7.66
C ALA A 132 4.31 14.38 7.52
N VAL A 133 3.90 14.62 6.28
CA VAL A 133 2.80 15.53 5.97
C VAL A 133 1.66 14.73 5.34
N LEU A 134 0.46 14.88 5.90
CA LEU A 134 -0.73 14.36 5.27
C LEU A 134 -1.14 15.34 4.17
N ALA A 135 -0.96 14.93 2.92
CA ALA A 135 -1.04 15.83 1.77
C ALA A 135 -2.38 15.80 1.05
N GLY A 136 -3.23 14.82 1.36
CA GLY A 136 -4.52 14.68 0.71
C GLY A 136 -5.01 13.26 0.78
N GLY A 137 -5.80 12.86 -0.20
CA GLY A 137 -6.31 11.50 -0.24
C GLY A 137 -7.48 11.35 -1.20
N HIS A 138 -8.06 10.16 -1.18
CA HIS A 138 -9.19 9.81 -2.03
C HIS A 138 -10.21 9.03 -1.22
N THR A 139 -11.47 9.43 -1.34
CA THR A 139 -12.57 8.83 -0.60
C THR A 139 -13.63 8.34 -1.57
N ILE A 140 -14.07 7.12 -1.39
CA ILE A 140 -15.19 6.54 -2.15
C ILE A 140 -16.27 6.02 -1.21
N GLN A 141 -17.45 5.76 -1.76
CA GLN A 141 -18.50 5.07 -1.04
C GLN A 141 -18.36 3.57 -1.25
N ASP A 142 -18.53 2.81 -0.18
CA ASP A 142 -18.51 1.36 -0.22
C ASP A 142 -19.28 0.87 1.01
N ASP A 143 -19.95 -0.24 0.89
CA ASP A 143 -20.71 -0.82 2.00
C ASP A 143 -19.82 -1.20 3.18
N THR A 144 -18.57 -1.52 2.91
CA THR A 144 -17.61 -1.88 3.95
C THR A 144 -16.59 -0.76 4.11
N PRO A 145 -16.44 -0.22 5.34
CA PRO A 145 -15.41 0.80 5.56
C PRO A 145 -14.02 0.23 5.36
N LYS A 146 -13.16 1.03 4.74
CA LYS A 146 -11.74 0.70 4.55
C LYS A 146 -10.93 1.96 4.75
N TYR A 147 -9.77 1.81 5.32
CA TYR A 147 -8.87 2.93 5.53
C TYR A 147 -7.42 2.49 5.45
N GLY A 148 -6.62 3.35 4.92
CA GLY A 148 -5.19 3.19 4.90
C GLY A 148 -4.51 4.39 4.30
N LEU A 149 -3.24 4.24 4.00
CA LEU A 149 -2.42 5.31 3.46
C LEU A 149 -1.60 4.83 2.28
N SER A 150 -1.36 5.75 1.36
CA SER A 150 -0.27 5.66 0.42
C SER A 150 0.83 6.58 0.95
N VAL A 151 2.00 6.03 1.22
CA VAL A 151 3.09 6.78 1.84
C VAL A 151 4.27 6.86 0.88
N THR A 152 4.85 8.04 0.78
CA THR A 152 6.08 8.25 0.03
C THR A 152 7.17 8.67 1.02
N GLY A 153 8.30 8.00 0.92
CA GLY A 153 9.46 8.30 1.74
C GLY A 153 10.73 8.28 0.92
N PHE A 154 11.83 8.59 1.57
CA PHE A 154 13.12 8.64 0.89
C PHE A 154 14.20 7.97 1.72
N VAL A 155 15.20 7.46 1.01
CA VAL A 155 16.34 6.79 1.62
C VAL A 155 17.55 6.96 0.70
N HIS A 156 18.73 7.03 1.30
CA HIS A 156 19.95 6.95 0.49
C HIS A 156 20.07 5.51 -0.03
N PRO A 157 20.40 5.30 -1.32
CA PRO A 157 20.51 3.94 -1.87
C PRO A 157 21.43 3.02 -1.06
N ASP A 158 22.54 3.53 -0.54
CA ASP A 158 23.46 2.73 0.26
C ASP A 158 22.81 2.25 1.56
N LYS A 159 22.04 3.12 2.20
CA LYS A 159 21.34 2.77 3.42
C LYS A 159 20.23 1.75 3.14
N PHE A 160 19.53 1.91 2.03
CA PHE A 160 18.52 0.96 1.63
C PHE A 160 19.12 -0.45 1.49
N TRP A 161 20.25 -0.56 0.78
CA TRP A 161 20.87 -1.87 0.59
C TRP A 161 21.32 -2.51 1.91
N LYS A 162 21.83 -1.71 2.84
CA LYS A 162 22.18 -2.21 4.17
C LYS A 162 20.99 -2.77 4.92
N ASN A 163 19.85 -2.08 4.86
CA ASN A 163 18.66 -2.47 5.60
C ASN A 163 17.90 -3.60 4.93
N TYR A 164 17.91 -3.62 3.60
CA TYR A 164 17.14 -4.61 2.85
C TYR A 164 17.84 -5.96 2.78
N GLY A 165 19.05 -6.05 3.27
CA GLY A 165 19.74 -7.32 3.32
C GLY A 165 20.36 -7.74 2.00
N ALA A 166 20.58 -6.84 1.11
CA ALA A 166 21.25 -7.12 -0.15
C ALA A 166 22.75 -7.14 0.07
N GLN A 167 23.23 -8.18 0.54
CA GLN A 167 24.64 -8.34 0.89
C GLN A 167 25.40 -9.04 -0.20
#